data_6a7c418e12a3d9715226133007f5ae89
#
_entry.id   6a7c418e12a3d9715226133007f5ae89
#
_cell.length_a   1.000
_cell.length_b   1.000
_cell.length_c   1.000
_cell.angle_alpha   90.00
_cell.angle_beta   90.00
_cell.angle_gamma   90.00
#
_symmetry.space_group_name_H-M   'P 1'
#
loop_
_entity.id
_entity.type
_entity.pdbx_description
1 polymer ?
#
loop_
_entity_poly.entity_id
_entity_poly.type
_entity_poly.pdbx_seq_one_letter_code
_entity_poly.pdbx_strand_id
1 'polypeptide(L)'
;DVENELNLARSRSQENLRARREAEQRKNDLIMYLAHDLKTPLSSVIGYLTLLHDEGEIAPALREKYLSIALGKANRLEDLINEFFEITRFNLSAIELQYGAADLSRLLEQLTFEFQPMLREKNLTCALSTPETFPIRCDANKLQRVFDNLLRNAVLYCYPGTEITVTAERVGNSAVVRFRNRGDTIPPEKLSRIFEQF
;
A
#
# COMPACT_ATOMS: atom_id res chain seq x y z
N ASP A 1 30.60 40.20 -12.56
CA ASP A 1 30.25 38.86 -13.10
C ASP A 1 30.67 37.73 -12.16
N VAL A 2 31.92 37.72 -11.63
CA VAL A 2 32.38 36.71 -10.69
C VAL A 2 31.60 36.69 -9.37
N GLU A 3 31.22 37.87 -8.86
CA GLU A 3 30.42 38.00 -7.64
C GLU A 3 29.00 37.42 -7.81
N ASN A 4 28.41 37.59 -8.98
CA ASN A 4 27.09 37.01 -9.31
C ASN A 4 27.11 35.49 -9.43
N GLU A 5 28.16 34.93 -10.03
CA GLU A 5 28.38 33.50 -10.09
C GLU A 5 28.63 32.87 -8.71
N LEU A 6 29.39 33.58 -7.86
CA LEU A 6 29.67 33.14 -6.49
C LEU A 6 28.39 33.13 -5.63
N ASN A 7 27.53 34.13 -5.78
CA ASN A 7 26.26 34.25 -5.08
C ASN A 7 25.27 33.18 -5.56
N LEU A 8 25.25 32.88 -6.86
CA LEU A 8 24.43 31.81 -7.44
C LEU A 8 24.88 30.42 -6.96
N ALA A 9 26.19 30.20 -6.91
CA ALA A 9 26.76 28.94 -6.41
C ALA A 9 26.47 28.75 -4.90
N ARG A 10 26.55 29.80 -4.10
CA ARG A 10 26.18 29.76 -2.68
C ARG A 10 24.69 29.51 -2.47
N SER A 11 23.80 30.15 -3.24
CA SER A 11 22.35 29.90 -3.18
C SER A 11 22.01 28.46 -3.51
N ARG A 12 22.56 27.92 -4.61
CA ARG A 12 22.38 26.51 -5.00
C ARG A 12 22.92 25.52 -3.95
N SER A 13 24.07 25.84 -3.35
CA SER A 13 24.64 25.03 -2.26
C SER A 13 23.76 25.01 -1.03
N GLN A 14 23.18 26.16 -0.64
CA GLN A 14 22.25 26.27 0.48
C GLN A 14 20.94 25.55 0.21
N GLU A 15 20.38 25.66 -1.00
CA GLU A 15 19.18 24.93 -1.41
C GLU A 15 19.40 23.42 -1.38
N ASN A 16 20.53 22.94 -1.90
CA ASN A 16 20.91 21.54 -1.85
C ASN A 16 21.08 21.01 -0.41
N LEU A 17 21.67 21.82 0.48
CA LEU A 17 21.81 21.46 1.89
C LEU A 17 20.46 21.42 2.63
N ARG A 18 19.55 22.32 2.31
CA ARG A 18 18.18 22.31 2.86
C ARG A 18 17.42 21.09 2.38
N ALA A 19 17.42 20.82 1.07
CA ALA A 19 16.77 19.65 0.48
C ALA A 19 17.30 18.32 1.08
N ARG A 20 18.63 18.23 1.30
CA ARG A 20 19.25 17.07 1.96
C ARG A 20 18.77 16.91 3.41
N ARG A 21 18.74 17.98 4.19
CA ARG A 21 18.29 17.93 5.58
C ARG A 21 16.81 17.54 5.69
N GLU A 22 15.97 18.09 4.82
CA GLU A 22 14.55 17.74 4.77
C GLU A 22 14.32 16.29 4.35
N ALA A 23 15.12 15.77 3.42
CA ALA A 23 15.08 14.37 3.03
C ALA A 23 15.53 13.44 4.16
N GLU A 24 16.59 13.81 4.90
CA GLU A 24 17.10 13.05 6.03
C GLU A 24 16.11 13.07 7.21
N GLN A 25 15.47 14.19 7.47
CA GLN A 25 14.44 14.31 8.49
C GLN A 25 13.22 13.47 8.15
N ARG A 26 12.70 13.55 6.92
CA ARG A 26 11.60 12.68 6.45
C ARG A 26 11.94 11.20 6.59
N LYS A 27 13.18 10.79 6.27
CA LYS A 27 13.64 9.41 6.45
C LYS A 27 13.60 8.99 7.93
N ASN A 28 14.08 9.86 8.83
CA ASN A 28 14.10 9.57 10.26
C ASN A 28 12.69 9.49 10.84
N ASP A 29 11.82 10.41 10.46
CA ASP A 29 10.41 10.43 10.87
C ASP A 29 9.69 9.15 10.42
N LEU A 30 9.94 8.71 9.19
CA LEU A 30 9.43 7.45 8.66
C LEU A 30 9.91 6.24 9.49
N ILE A 31 11.19 6.17 9.82
CA ILE A 31 11.75 5.08 10.63
C ILE A 31 11.11 5.07 12.02
N MET A 32 10.94 6.23 12.65
CA MET A 32 10.32 6.35 13.97
C MET A 32 8.84 5.92 13.95
N TYR A 33 8.08 6.36 12.94
CA TYR A 33 6.70 5.96 12.75
C TYR A 33 6.57 4.45 12.57
N LEU A 34 7.37 3.87 11.69
CA LEU A 34 7.37 2.42 11.43
C LEU A 34 7.78 1.60 12.65
N ALA A 35 8.80 2.06 13.40
CA ALA A 35 9.20 1.39 14.64
C ALA A 35 8.06 1.35 15.67
N HIS A 36 7.27 2.44 15.77
CA HIS A 36 6.09 2.49 16.62
C HIS A 36 5.00 1.52 16.15
N ASP A 37 4.71 1.52 14.84
CA ASP A 37 3.64 0.69 14.26
C ASP A 37 3.98 -0.80 14.22
N LEU A 38 5.26 -1.16 14.13
CA LEU A 38 5.74 -2.53 14.29
C LEU A 38 5.70 -2.99 15.75
N LYS A 39 6.02 -2.10 16.71
CA LYS A 39 6.04 -2.44 18.13
C LYS A 39 4.67 -2.86 18.66
N THR A 40 3.60 -2.21 18.22
CA THR A 40 2.24 -2.46 18.71
C THR A 40 1.75 -3.89 18.44
N PRO A 41 1.73 -4.40 17.17
CA PRO A 41 1.35 -5.78 16.92
C PRO A 41 2.32 -6.78 17.52
N LEU A 42 3.63 -6.49 17.51
CA LEU A 42 4.64 -7.37 18.15
C LEU A 42 4.39 -7.55 19.63
N SER A 43 4.15 -6.46 20.37
CA SER A 43 3.84 -6.53 21.80
C SER A 43 2.56 -7.32 22.07
N SER A 44 1.56 -7.22 21.18
CA SER A 44 0.33 -8.02 21.30
C SER A 44 0.60 -9.51 21.07
N VAL A 45 1.39 -9.87 20.05
CA VAL A 45 1.80 -11.27 19.78
C VAL A 45 2.50 -11.85 21.00
N ILE A 46 3.52 -11.14 21.52
CA ILE A 46 4.27 -11.57 22.69
C ILE A 46 3.32 -11.74 23.88
N GLY A 47 2.43 -10.77 24.15
CA GLY A 47 1.50 -10.83 25.28
C GLY A 47 0.57 -12.04 25.23
N TYR A 48 -0.04 -12.34 24.07
CA TYR A 48 -0.92 -13.52 23.94
C TYR A 48 -0.14 -14.84 24.00
N LEU A 49 1.08 -14.90 23.48
CA LEU A 49 1.94 -16.08 23.59
C LEU A 49 2.41 -16.29 25.03
N THR A 50 2.72 -15.21 25.77
CA THR A 50 3.07 -15.28 27.20
C THR A 50 1.91 -15.80 28.02
N LEU A 51 0.68 -15.29 27.80
CA LEU A 51 -0.52 -15.82 28.46
C LEU A 51 -0.72 -17.32 28.20
N LEU A 52 -0.51 -17.75 26.94
CA LEU A 52 -0.61 -19.17 26.56
C LEU A 52 0.49 -20.05 27.18
N HIS A 53 1.66 -19.46 27.47
CA HIS A 53 2.80 -20.16 28.05
C HIS A 53 2.69 -20.29 29.58
N ASP A 54 2.26 -19.20 30.24
CA ASP A 54 2.32 -19.10 31.69
C ASP A 54 1.07 -19.68 32.40
N GLU A 55 -0.08 -19.70 31.73
CA GLU A 55 -1.30 -20.31 32.25
C GLU A 55 -1.34 -21.82 31.95
N GLY A 56 -1.19 -22.67 32.98
CA GLY A 56 -1.10 -24.12 32.85
C GLY A 56 -2.39 -24.79 32.34
N GLU A 57 -3.57 -24.29 32.73
CA GLU A 57 -4.87 -24.82 32.31
C GLU A 57 -5.75 -23.70 31.72
N ILE A 58 -5.69 -23.53 30.40
CA ILE A 58 -6.55 -22.61 29.66
C ILE A 58 -7.69 -23.42 29.01
N ALA A 59 -8.94 -22.95 29.16
CA ALA A 59 -10.08 -23.52 28.45
C ALA A 59 -9.80 -23.58 26.93
N PRO A 60 -10.09 -24.70 26.23
CA PRO A 60 -9.76 -24.86 24.81
C PRO A 60 -10.25 -23.73 23.92
N ALA A 61 -11.46 -23.22 24.13
CA ALA A 61 -12.04 -22.11 23.38
C ALA A 61 -11.25 -20.79 23.58
N LEU A 62 -10.73 -20.54 24.78
CA LEU A 62 -9.94 -19.35 25.08
C LEU A 62 -8.53 -19.46 24.46
N ARG A 63 -7.95 -20.66 24.50
CA ARG A 63 -6.68 -20.97 23.84
C ARG A 63 -6.75 -20.70 22.33
N GLU A 64 -7.79 -21.21 21.68
CA GLU A 64 -8.02 -20.98 20.26
C GLU A 64 -8.17 -19.50 19.94
N LYS A 65 -8.92 -18.77 20.77
CA LYS A 65 -9.08 -17.32 20.63
C LYS A 65 -7.74 -16.58 20.73
N TYR A 66 -6.89 -16.89 21.72
CA TYR A 66 -5.59 -16.25 21.90
C TYR A 66 -4.64 -16.55 20.73
N LEU A 67 -4.63 -17.80 20.23
CA LEU A 67 -3.87 -18.20 19.05
C LEU A 67 -4.33 -17.44 17.81
N SER A 68 -5.64 -17.34 17.58
CA SER A 68 -6.20 -16.60 16.43
C SER A 68 -5.83 -15.12 16.47
N ILE A 69 -5.90 -14.49 17.64
CA ILE A 69 -5.50 -13.09 17.77
C ILE A 69 -4.00 -12.92 17.55
N ALA A 70 -3.17 -13.77 18.12
CA ALA A 70 -1.71 -13.72 17.95
C ALA A 70 -1.33 -13.89 16.47
N LEU A 71 -1.96 -14.85 15.77
CA LEU A 71 -1.74 -15.09 14.35
C LEU A 71 -2.16 -13.87 13.50
N GLY A 72 -3.34 -13.30 13.77
CA GLY A 72 -3.79 -12.09 13.06
C GLY A 72 -2.86 -10.90 13.26
N LYS A 73 -2.28 -10.75 14.45
CA LYS A 73 -1.29 -9.69 14.72
C LYS A 73 0.07 -9.97 14.08
N ALA A 74 0.48 -11.24 14.00
CA ALA A 74 1.70 -11.65 13.29
C ALA A 74 1.58 -11.39 11.78
N ASN A 75 0.46 -11.74 11.16
CA ASN A 75 0.20 -11.45 9.74
C ASN A 75 0.21 -9.92 9.48
N ARG A 76 -0.38 -9.12 10.38
CA ARG A 76 -0.32 -7.66 10.25
C ARG A 76 1.11 -7.12 10.36
N LEU A 77 1.94 -7.73 11.22
CA LEU A 77 3.35 -7.36 11.35
C LEU A 77 4.12 -7.69 10.06
N GLU A 78 3.85 -8.83 9.44
CA GLU A 78 4.43 -9.22 8.15
C GLU A 78 4.06 -8.20 7.05
N ASP A 79 2.79 -7.80 6.96
CA ASP A 79 2.33 -6.77 6.03
C ASP A 79 3.10 -5.46 6.21
N LEU A 80 3.25 -4.98 7.45
CA LEU A 80 3.98 -3.74 7.77
C LEU A 80 5.47 -3.84 7.41
N ILE A 81 6.10 -4.99 7.63
CA ILE A 81 7.49 -5.23 7.24
C ILE A 81 7.63 -5.19 5.71
N ASN A 82 6.72 -5.80 4.98
CA ASN A 82 6.72 -5.78 3.52
C ASN A 82 6.52 -4.35 2.99
N GLU A 83 5.58 -3.58 3.57
CA GLU A 83 5.40 -2.15 3.25
C GLU A 83 6.70 -1.35 3.50
N PHE A 84 7.39 -1.60 4.61
CA PHE A 84 8.66 -0.94 4.92
C PHE A 84 9.75 -1.24 3.89
N PHE A 85 9.96 -2.51 3.55
CA PHE A 85 10.94 -2.87 2.52
C PHE A 85 10.64 -2.21 1.19
N GLU A 86 9.38 -2.07 0.84
CA GLU A 86 8.97 -1.40 -0.37
C GLU A 86 9.32 0.10 -0.35
N ILE A 87 8.97 0.80 0.73
CA ILE A 87 9.27 2.24 0.89
C ILE A 87 10.78 2.47 0.87
N THR A 88 11.57 1.64 1.57
CA THR A 88 13.03 1.78 1.59
C THR A 88 13.65 1.49 0.23
N ARG A 89 13.14 0.51 -0.51
CA ARG A 89 13.59 0.19 -1.86
C ARG A 89 13.26 1.29 -2.87
N PHE A 90 12.12 1.96 -2.72
CA PHE A 90 11.76 3.11 -3.55
C PHE A 90 12.64 4.34 -3.28
N ASN A 91 13.04 4.57 -2.03
CA ASN A 91 13.85 5.72 -1.65
C ASN A 91 15.35 5.56 -1.96
N LEU A 92 15.83 4.33 -2.15
CA LEU A 92 17.26 4.03 -2.33
C LEU A 92 17.67 3.81 -3.80
N SER A 93 16.73 3.66 -4.71
CA SER A 93 17.02 3.41 -6.13
C SER A 93 16.19 4.32 -7.01
N ALA A 94 16.81 4.93 -8.02
CA ALA A 94 16.05 5.42 -9.15
C ALA A 94 15.24 4.24 -9.69
N ILE A 95 13.90 4.38 -9.73
CA ILE A 95 13.02 3.30 -10.19
C ILE A 95 13.28 3.09 -11.68
N GLU A 96 14.06 2.08 -12.01
CA GLU A 96 14.17 1.62 -13.39
C GLU A 96 12.94 0.76 -13.71
N LEU A 97 12.05 1.30 -14.55
CA LEU A 97 10.89 0.57 -15.01
C LEU A 97 11.29 -0.43 -16.12
N GLN A 98 10.93 -1.68 -15.92
CA GLN A 98 11.14 -2.74 -16.92
C GLN A 98 9.92 -2.81 -17.86
N TYR A 99 9.95 -2.02 -18.92
CA TYR A 99 8.86 -1.96 -19.88
C TYR A 99 8.80 -3.23 -20.74
N GLY A 100 7.65 -3.91 -20.70
CA GLY A 100 7.29 -5.04 -21.55
C GLY A 100 5.89 -4.88 -22.17
N ALA A 101 5.55 -5.78 -23.10
CA ALA A 101 4.18 -5.92 -23.57
C ALA A 101 3.35 -6.69 -22.53
N ALA A 102 2.19 -6.17 -22.18
CA ALA A 102 1.26 -6.81 -21.27
C ALA A 102 -0.18 -6.61 -21.77
N ASP A 103 -1.07 -7.50 -21.38
CA ASP A 103 -2.51 -7.35 -21.59
C ASP A 103 -3.16 -6.87 -20.28
N LEU A 104 -3.65 -5.62 -20.30
CA LEU A 104 -4.25 -4.99 -19.13
C LEU A 104 -5.53 -5.70 -18.68
N SER A 105 -6.31 -6.24 -19.62
CA SER A 105 -7.53 -7.00 -19.29
C SER A 105 -7.21 -8.24 -18.48
N ARG A 106 -6.23 -9.01 -18.91
CA ARG A 106 -5.76 -10.20 -18.17
C ARG A 106 -5.20 -9.87 -16.78
N LEU A 107 -4.45 -8.78 -16.66
CA LEU A 107 -3.94 -8.33 -15.36
C LEU A 107 -5.08 -8.00 -14.39
N LEU A 108 -6.13 -7.32 -14.85
CA LEU A 108 -7.29 -6.98 -14.03
C LEU A 108 -8.17 -8.19 -13.72
N GLU A 109 -8.33 -9.13 -14.65
CA GLU A 109 -9.03 -10.40 -14.44
C GLU A 109 -8.34 -11.22 -13.36
N GLN A 110 -7.03 -11.40 -13.46
CA GLN A 110 -6.23 -12.10 -12.46
C GLN A 110 -6.34 -11.44 -11.08
N LEU A 111 -6.18 -10.12 -11.02
CA LEU A 111 -6.33 -9.35 -9.80
C LEU A 111 -7.70 -9.59 -9.13
N THR A 112 -8.79 -9.43 -9.88
CA THR A 112 -10.14 -9.61 -9.32
C THR A 112 -10.39 -11.05 -8.88
N PHE A 113 -9.80 -12.04 -9.53
CA PHE A 113 -9.85 -13.42 -9.12
C PHE A 113 -9.10 -13.67 -7.81
N GLU A 114 -7.89 -13.15 -7.67
CA GLU A 114 -7.06 -13.29 -6.46
C GLU A 114 -7.72 -12.66 -5.22
N PHE A 115 -8.51 -11.60 -5.41
CA PHE A 115 -9.22 -10.93 -4.31
C PHE A 115 -10.55 -11.58 -3.93
N GLN A 116 -11.03 -12.60 -4.64
CA GLN A 116 -12.32 -13.28 -4.34
C GLN A 116 -12.47 -13.75 -2.88
N PRO A 117 -11.45 -14.37 -2.24
CA PRO A 117 -11.59 -14.78 -0.83
C PRO A 117 -11.86 -13.60 0.09
N MET A 118 -11.13 -12.49 -0.07
CA MET A 118 -11.26 -11.28 0.75
C MET A 118 -12.60 -10.57 0.52
N LEU A 119 -13.09 -10.56 -0.73
CA LEU A 119 -14.40 -10.01 -1.07
C LEU A 119 -15.53 -10.80 -0.39
N ARG A 120 -15.46 -12.14 -0.43
CA ARG A 120 -16.45 -13.01 0.22
C ARG A 120 -16.48 -12.83 1.74
N GLU A 121 -15.33 -12.74 2.38
CA GLU A 121 -15.21 -12.52 3.82
C GLU A 121 -15.95 -11.24 4.27
N LYS A 122 -15.92 -10.20 3.45
CA LYS A 122 -16.57 -8.91 3.71
C LYS A 122 -17.97 -8.78 3.08
N ASN A 123 -18.49 -9.84 2.48
CA ASN A 123 -19.76 -9.84 1.75
C ASN A 123 -19.81 -8.76 0.66
N LEU A 124 -18.73 -8.64 -0.10
CA LEU A 124 -18.59 -7.71 -1.22
C LEU A 124 -18.62 -8.46 -2.55
N THR A 125 -19.03 -7.75 -3.61
CA THR A 125 -18.89 -8.20 -4.99
C THR A 125 -17.93 -7.28 -5.75
N CYS A 126 -17.32 -7.80 -6.82
CA CYS A 126 -16.49 -7.00 -7.71
C CYS A 126 -16.92 -7.23 -9.14
N ALA A 127 -17.33 -6.15 -9.81
CA ALA A 127 -17.67 -6.14 -11.23
C ALA A 127 -16.48 -5.58 -12.02
N LEU A 128 -15.99 -6.36 -13.00
CA LEU A 128 -14.95 -5.94 -13.93
C LEU A 128 -15.55 -5.66 -15.31
N SER A 129 -15.25 -4.50 -15.87
CA SER A 129 -15.61 -4.12 -17.24
C SER A 129 -14.35 -3.66 -17.99
N THR A 130 -13.92 -4.46 -18.96
CA THR A 130 -12.72 -4.24 -19.77
C THR A 130 -12.96 -4.77 -21.19
N PRO A 131 -12.27 -4.27 -22.22
CA PRO A 131 -12.23 -4.91 -23.53
C PRO A 131 -11.74 -6.37 -23.42
N GLU A 132 -12.09 -7.21 -24.39
CA GLU A 132 -11.62 -8.61 -24.44
C GLU A 132 -10.08 -8.71 -24.40
N THR A 133 -9.40 -7.80 -25.09
CA THR A 133 -7.95 -7.66 -25.07
C THR A 133 -7.57 -6.19 -24.97
N PHE A 134 -6.59 -5.88 -24.13
CA PHE A 134 -6.14 -4.50 -23.94
C PHE A 134 -4.59 -4.44 -23.87
N PRO A 135 -3.92 -4.53 -25.03
CA PRO A 135 -2.46 -4.50 -25.05
C PRO A 135 -1.93 -3.12 -24.67
N ILE A 136 -0.98 -3.12 -23.75
CA ILE A 136 -0.26 -1.93 -23.26
C ILE A 136 1.23 -2.24 -23.15
N ARG A 137 2.05 -1.18 -23.11
CA ARG A 137 3.47 -1.28 -22.79
C ARG A 137 3.70 -0.72 -21.40
N CYS A 138 4.03 -1.57 -20.45
CA CYS A 138 4.22 -1.18 -19.04
C CYS A 138 5.22 -2.11 -18.34
N ASP A 139 5.60 -1.76 -17.11
CA ASP A 139 6.15 -2.71 -16.17
C ASP A 139 4.98 -3.42 -15.48
N ALA A 140 4.69 -4.65 -15.90
CA ALA A 140 3.52 -5.41 -15.44
C ALA A 140 3.55 -5.65 -13.93
N ASN A 141 4.73 -5.95 -13.36
CA ASN A 141 4.88 -6.20 -11.92
C ASN A 141 4.59 -4.93 -11.09
N LYS A 142 5.07 -3.79 -11.54
CA LYS A 142 4.82 -2.51 -10.86
C LYS A 142 3.37 -2.09 -10.99
N LEU A 143 2.78 -2.28 -12.16
CA LEU A 143 1.38 -1.95 -12.41
C LEU A 143 0.44 -2.84 -11.61
N GLN A 144 0.71 -4.15 -11.54
CA GLN A 144 -0.06 -5.08 -10.70
C GLN A 144 -0.07 -4.62 -9.24
N ARG A 145 1.07 -4.21 -8.69
CA ARG A 145 1.13 -3.69 -7.32
C ARG A 145 0.30 -2.42 -7.09
N VAL A 146 0.25 -1.53 -8.07
CA VAL A 146 -0.63 -0.35 -8.01
C VAL A 146 -2.09 -0.80 -7.91
N PHE A 147 -2.48 -1.76 -8.74
CA PHE A 147 -3.85 -2.28 -8.74
C PHE A 147 -4.19 -3.06 -7.47
N ASP A 148 -3.25 -3.88 -6.95
CA ASP A 148 -3.39 -4.57 -5.66
C ASP A 148 -3.68 -3.58 -4.53
N ASN A 149 -2.91 -2.50 -4.45
CA ASN A 149 -3.10 -1.46 -3.43
C ASN A 149 -4.46 -0.76 -3.58
N LEU A 150 -4.87 -0.43 -4.81
CA LEU A 150 -6.15 0.22 -5.07
C LEU A 150 -7.34 -0.70 -4.73
N LEU A 151 -7.28 -1.96 -5.13
CA LEU A 151 -8.36 -2.90 -4.84
C LEU A 151 -8.41 -3.27 -3.36
N ARG A 152 -7.25 -3.43 -2.70
CA ARG A 152 -7.17 -3.63 -1.25
C ARG A 152 -7.79 -2.47 -0.49
N ASN A 153 -7.49 -1.23 -0.87
CA ASN A 153 -8.10 -0.04 -0.29
C ASN A 153 -9.62 -0.03 -0.52
N ALA A 154 -10.06 -0.33 -1.74
CA ALA A 154 -11.49 -0.42 -2.04
C ALA A 154 -12.20 -1.45 -1.14
N VAL A 155 -11.62 -2.65 -0.94
CA VAL A 155 -12.15 -3.69 -0.05
C VAL A 155 -12.15 -3.26 1.42
N LEU A 156 -11.08 -2.56 1.87
CA LEU A 156 -10.97 -2.12 3.27
C LEU A 156 -12.02 -1.07 3.64
N TYR A 157 -12.27 -0.12 2.74
CA TYR A 157 -13.13 1.05 3.00
C TYR A 157 -14.53 0.94 2.40
N CYS A 158 -14.86 -0.19 1.78
CA CYS A 158 -16.19 -0.43 1.22
C CYS A 158 -17.19 -0.81 2.30
N TYR A 159 -18.42 -0.32 2.21
CA TYR A 159 -19.50 -0.79 3.07
C TYR A 159 -19.85 -2.24 2.77
N PRO A 160 -20.09 -3.08 3.79
CA PRO A 160 -20.51 -4.46 3.58
C PRO A 160 -21.74 -4.58 2.69
N GLY A 161 -21.81 -5.64 1.87
CA GLY A 161 -22.94 -5.89 0.99
C GLY A 161 -23.02 -4.97 -0.24
N THR A 162 -21.97 -4.22 -0.57
CA THR A 162 -21.92 -3.36 -1.75
C THR A 162 -20.99 -3.93 -2.82
N GLU A 163 -21.00 -3.30 -3.99
CA GLU A 163 -20.21 -3.69 -5.15
C GLU A 163 -19.03 -2.74 -5.37
N ILE A 164 -17.86 -3.31 -5.63
CA ILE A 164 -16.71 -2.60 -6.16
C ILE A 164 -16.74 -2.74 -7.68
N THR A 165 -16.60 -1.63 -8.40
CA THR A 165 -16.56 -1.63 -9.88
C THR A 165 -15.16 -1.28 -10.34
N VAL A 166 -14.57 -2.14 -11.19
CA VAL A 166 -13.29 -1.90 -11.86
C VAL A 166 -13.56 -1.77 -13.35
N THR A 167 -13.17 -0.64 -13.95
CA THR A 167 -13.35 -0.40 -15.38
C THR A 167 -12.03 -0.04 -16.03
N ALA A 168 -11.80 -0.54 -17.26
CA ALA A 168 -10.66 -0.16 -18.06
C ALA A 168 -11.11 0.23 -19.46
N GLU A 169 -10.69 1.41 -19.92
CA GLU A 169 -11.03 1.93 -21.25
C GLU A 169 -9.85 2.67 -21.88
N ARG A 170 -9.86 2.76 -23.19
CA ARG A 170 -8.88 3.57 -23.94
C ARG A 170 -9.44 4.97 -24.16
N VAL A 171 -8.71 5.97 -23.72
CA VAL A 171 -9.04 7.39 -23.92
C VAL A 171 -7.89 8.04 -24.69
N GLY A 172 -8.07 8.24 -25.99
CA GLY A 172 -7.00 8.69 -26.85
C GLY A 172 -5.83 7.70 -26.90
N ASN A 173 -4.65 8.13 -26.51
CA ASN A 173 -3.45 7.30 -26.44
C ASN A 173 -3.16 6.72 -25.04
N SER A 174 -4.08 6.89 -24.11
CA SER A 174 -3.93 6.45 -22.72
C SER A 174 -4.90 5.33 -22.37
N ALA A 175 -4.45 4.41 -21.50
CA ALA A 175 -5.32 3.46 -20.82
C ALA A 175 -5.79 4.11 -19.51
N VAL A 176 -7.09 4.14 -19.27
CA VAL A 176 -7.69 4.67 -18.03
C VAL A 176 -8.33 3.53 -17.28
N VAL A 177 -7.87 3.30 -16.05
CA VAL A 177 -8.44 2.30 -15.14
C VAL A 177 -9.08 3.03 -13.97
N ARG A 178 -10.32 2.67 -13.63
CA ARG A 178 -11.06 3.26 -12.52
C ARG A 178 -11.48 2.17 -11.54
N PHE A 179 -11.19 2.41 -10.27
CA PHE A 179 -11.70 1.64 -9.15
C PHE A 179 -12.74 2.49 -8.43
N ARG A 180 -13.95 1.98 -8.29
CA ARG A 180 -15.06 2.66 -7.61
C ARG A 180 -15.61 1.75 -6.53
N ASN A 181 -15.75 2.29 -5.32
CA ASN A 181 -16.37 1.63 -4.19
C ASN A 181 -17.35 2.58 -3.48
N ARG A 182 -18.21 2.03 -2.63
CA ARG A 182 -19.08 2.79 -1.73
C ARG A 182 -18.53 2.70 -0.32
N GLY A 183 -18.17 3.83 0.26
CA GLY A 183 -17.59 3.93 1.60
C GLY A 183 -17.69 5.36 2.13
N ASP A 184 -17.09 5.61 3.28
CA ASP A 184 -17.04 6.96 3.85
C ASP A 184 -16.30 7.93 2.94
N THR A 185 -16.81 9.15 2.88
CA THR A 185 -16.19 10.21 2.09
C THR A 185 -14.85 10.60 2.69
N ILE A 186 -13.81 10.64 1.87
CA ILE A 186 -12.51 11.15 2.28
C ILE A 186 -12.61 12.66 2.47
N PRO A 187 -12.29 13.19 3.67
CA PRO A 187 -12.31 14.64 3.90
C PRO A 187 -11.41 15.39 2.92
N PRO A 188 -11.84 16.57 2.43
CA PRO A 188 -11.07 17.33 1.44
C PRO A 188 -9.62 17.61 1.85
N GLU A 189 -9.37 17.86 3.13
CA GLU A 189 -8.03 18.08 3.68
C GLU A 189 -7.13 16.84 3.62
N LYS A 190 -7.70 15.65 3.51
CA LYS A 190 -6.95 14.39 3.33
C LYS A 190 -6.74 14.03 1.86
N LEU A 191 -7.60 14.53 0.95
CA LEU A 191 -7.50 14.20 -0.48
C LEU A 191 -6.17 14.66 -1.10
N SER A 192 -5.65 15.81 -0.69
CA SER A 192 -4.36 16.31 -1.18
C SER A 192 -3.19 15.45 -0.72
N ARG A 193 -3.37 14.70 0.37
CA ARG A 193 -2.31 13.94 1.04
C ARG A 193 -2.34 12.42 0.77
N ILE A 194 -3.37 11.91 0.10
CA ILE A 194 -3.50 10.45 -0.14
C ILE A 194 -2.39 9.84 -1.00
N PHE A 195 -1.63 10.67 -1.72
CA PHE A 195 -0.47 10.28 -2.51
C PHE A 195 0.86 10.80 -1.95
N GLU A 196 0.83 11.52 -0.82
CA GLU A 196 2.04 11.92 -0.12
C GLU A 196 2.62 10.69 0.60
N GLN A 197 3.94 10.58 0.61
CA GLN A 197 4.64 9.64 1.47
C GLN A 197 4.77 10.31 2.86
N PHE A 198 3.85 9.97 3.77
CA PHE A 198 3.85 10.35 5.20
C PHE A 198 4.23 11.79 5.56
#